data_286ccc82ff5a40f0bc27b4b584af1b13
#
_entry.id   286ccc82ff5a40f0bc27b4b584af1b13
#
_cell.length_a   1.000
_cell.length_b   1.000
_cell.length_c   1.000
_cell.angle_alpha   90.00
_cell.angle_beta   90.00
_cell.angle_gamma   90.00
#
_symmetry.space_group_name_H-M   'P 1'
#
loop_
_entity.id
_entity.type
_entity.pdbx_description
1 polymer ?
#
loop_
_entity_poly.entity_id
_entity_poly.type
_entity_poly.pdbx_seq_one_letter_code
_entity_poly.pdbx_strand_id
1 'polypeptide(L)'
;MSRKSFYYHFRDKYDLVNWIFDTEFLEGIQKCGFDSGISILSGMCRYFYEEKAFYRSALEIEGQNSFRDHFTEVITPLMYSVARELFSDREDEEFFTIFFSDAILASIVRWLTKGTPMPAEEYESRLRNLVQGLSRLDLK
;
A
#
# COMPACT_ATOMS: atom_id res chain seq x y z
N MET A 1 14.44 -21.14 -8.00
CA MET A 1 13.85 -21.33 -9.34
C MET A 1 14.94 -21.32 -10.39
N SER A 2 14.94 -22.28 -11.31
CA SER A 2 15.91 -22.32 -12.39
C SER A 2 15.58 -21.27 -13.44
N ARG A 3 16.59 -20.86 -14.22
CA ARG A 3 16.40 -19.89 -15.32
C ARG A 3 15.36 -20.37 -16.34
N LYS A 4 15.36 -21.67 -16.63
CA LYS A 4 14.42 -22.28 -17.54
C LYS A 4 12.99 -22.23 -17.01
N SER A 5 12.80 -22.48 -15.71
CA SER A 5 11.49 -22.36 -15.06
C SER A 5 10.99 -20.93 -15.04
N PHE A 6 11.90 -19.97 -14.86
CA PHE A 6 11.56 -18.56 -14.89
C PHE A 6 10.91 -18.17 -16.22
N TYR A 7 11.55 -18.50 -17.35
CA TYR A 7 11.04 -18.13 -18.67
C TYR A 7 9.78 -18.89 -19.05
N TYR A 8 9.55 -20.04 -18.44
CA TYR A 8 8.32 -20.80 -18.68
C TYR A 8 7.11 -20.15 -18.01
N HIS A 9 7.26 -19.61 -16.80
CA HIS A 9 6.16 -19.06 -16.02
C HIS A 9 6.00 -17.55 -16.10
N PHE A 10 7.05 -16.83 -16.45
CA PHE A 10 7.06 -15.37 -16.43
C PHE A 10 7.65 -14.83 -17.73
N ARG A 11 6.97 -13.83 -18.33
CA ARG A 11 7.46 -13.18 -19.54
C ARG A 11 8.74 -12.39 -19.28
N ASP A 12 8.84 -11.74 -18.11
CA ASP A 12 9.98 -10.94 -17.75
C ASP A 12 10.06 -10.79 -16.21
N LYS A 13 11.06 -10.06 -15.76
CA LYS A 13 11.27 -9.83 -14.32
C LYS A 13 10.13 -9.06 -13.68
N TYR A 14 9.41 -8.24 -14.42
CA TYR A 14 8.28 -7.47 -13.89
C TYR A 14 7.11 -8.39 -13.58
N ASP A 15 6.84 -9.35 -14.42
CA ASP A 15 5.82 -10.38 -14.15
C ASP A 15 6.14 -11.13 -12.87
N LEU A 16 7.41 -11.49 -12.66
CA LEU A 16 7.84 -12.17 -11.43
C LEU A 16 7.62 -11.31 -10.20
N VAL A 17 8.02 -10.05 -10.25
CA VAL A 17 7.87 -9.10 -9.14
C VAL A 17 6.39 -8.91 -8.81
N ASN A 18 5.57 -8.73 -9.83
CA ASN A 18 4.12 -8.58 -9.65
C ASN A 18 3.50 -9.84 -9.03
N TRP A 19 3.93 -11.01 -9.47
CA TRP A 19 3.45 -12.27 -8.93
C TRP A 19 3.82 -12.44 -7.44
N ILE A 20 5.07 -12.11 -7.10
CA ILE A 20 5.52 -12.16 -5.71
C ILE A 20 4.66 -11.24 -4.85
N PHE A 21 4.44 -10.02 -5.32
CA PHE A 21 3.61 -9.05 -4.61
C PHE A 21 2.19 -9.57 -4.43
N ASP A 22 1.55 -10.01 -5.51
CA ASP A 22 0.17 -10.48 -5.45
C ASP A 22 0.01 -11.65 -4.47
N THR A 23 0.96 -12.57 -4.47
CA THR A 23 0.91 -13.76 -3.63
C THR A 23 1.20 -13.42 -2.17
N GLU A 24 2.32 -12.76 -1.91
CA GLU A 24 2.79 -12.53 -0.54
C GLU A 24 2.03 -11.41 0.17
N PHE A 25 1.67 -10.36 -0.56
CA PHE A 25 0.94 -9.23 0.03
C PHE A 25 -0.43 -9.67 0.51
N LEU A 26 -1.18 -10.36 -0.33
CA LEU A 26 -2.52 -10.81 0.05
C LEU A 26 -2.47 -11.77 1.23
N GLU A 27 -1.52 -12.69 1.26
CA GLU A 27 -1.34 -13.60 2.40
C GLU A 27 -0.98 -12.83 3.67
N GLY A 28 -0.09 -11.86 3.55
CA GLY A 28 0.33 -11.05 4.70
C GLY A 28 -0.81 -10.26 5.30
N ILE A 29 -1.63 -9.65 4.45
CA ILE A 29 -2.80 -8.88 4.88
C ILE A 29 -3.85 -9.79 5.52
N GLN A 30 -4.11 -10.95 4.94
CA GLN A 30 -5.10 -11.90 5.47
C GLN A 30 -4.74 -12.37 6.88
N LYS A 31 -3.45 -12.53 7.18
CA LYS A 31 -2.99 -12.92 8.51
C LYS A 31 -3.29 -11.87 9.56
N CYS A 32 -3.37 -10.60 9.18
CA CYS A 32 -3.63 -9.50 10.09
C CYS A 32 -5.13 -9.25 10.30
N GLY A 33 -5.99 -9.87 9.49
CA GLY A 33 -7.43 -9.70 9.53
C GLY A 33 -7.91 -8.45 8.80
N PHE A 34 -9.21 -8.44 8.49
CA PHE A 34 -9.85 -7.34 7.78
C PHE A 34 -10.99 -6.74 8.61
N ASP A 35 -10.83 -6.70 9.93
CA ASP A 35 -11.89 -6.27 10.85
C ASP A 35 -12.26 -4.80 10.68
N SER A 36 -11.30 -3.98 10.27
CA SER A 36 -11.52 -2.54 10.06
C SER A 36 -10.48 -1.98 9.11
N GLY A 37 -10.74 -0.77 8.61
CA GLY A 37 -9.76 -0.06 7.77
C GLY A 37 -8.45 0.20 8.49
N ILE A 38 -8.51 0.50 9.78
CA ILE A 38 -7.31 0.70 10.59
C ILE A 38 -6.49 -0.57 10.70
N SER A 39 -7.14 -1.73 10.84
CA SER A 39 -6.44 -3.02 10.86
C SER A 39 -5.70 -3.28 9.56
N ILE A 40 -6.32 -2.95 8.43
CA ILE A 40 -5.71 -3.08 7.12
C ILE A 40 -4.46 -2.21 7.03
N LEU A 41 -4.55 -0.94 7.43
CA LEU A 41 -3.41 -0.02 7.42
C LEU A 41 -2.27 -0.52 8.31
N SER A 42 -2.59 -1.00 9.51
CA SER A 42 -1.59 -1.55 10.43
C SER A 42 -0.86 -2.74 9.84
N GLY A 43 -1.62 -3.66 9.24
CA GLY A 43 -1.06 -4.84 8.59
C GLY A 43 -0.17 -4.49 7.41
N MET A 44 -0.59 -3.53 6.60
CA MET A 44 0.20 -3.05 5.47
C MET A 44 1.51 -2.43 5.92
N CYS A 45 1.48 -1.57 6.92
CA CYS A 45 2.70 -0.92 7.42
C CYS A 45 3.71 -1.94 7.92
N ARG A 46 3.26 -2.92 8.68
CA ARG A 46 4.12 -3.98 9.20
C ARG A 46 4.72 -4.82 8.07
N TYR A 47 3.87 -5.25 7.16
CA TYR A 47 4.29 -6.08 6.04
C TYR A 47 5.33 -5.37 5.18
N PHE A 48 5.07 -4.13 4.77
CA PHE A 48 5.99 -3.39 3.91
C PHE A 48 7.32 -3.12 4.62
N TYR A 49 7.29 -2.85 5.92
CA TYR A 49 8.52 -2.62 6.65
C TYR A 49 9.37 -3.89 6.75
N GLU A 50 8.74 -5.03 7.02
CA GLU A 50 9.44 -6.31 7.10
C GLU A 50 10.08 -6.67 5.75
N GLU A 51 9.44 -6.32 4.66
CA GLU A 51 9.89 -6.61 3.30
C GLU A 51 10.46 -5.37 2.59
N LYS A 52 10.93 -4.39 3.36
CA LYS A 52 11.33 -3.08 2.82
C LYS A 52 12.42 -3.15 1.75
N ALA A 53 13.37 -4.07 1.88
CA ALA A 53 14.45 -4.19 0.90
C ALA A 53 13.91 -4.58 -0.48
N PHE A 54 12.98 -5.52 -0.52
CA PHE A 54 12.33 -5.94 -1.76
C PHE A 54 11.52 -4.80 -2.37
N TYR A 55 10.67 -4.14 -1.57
CA TYR A 55 9.79 -3.09 -2.08
C TYR A 55 10.55 -1.84 -2.49
N ARG A 56 11.62 -1.51 -1.78
CA ARG A 56 12.48 -0.40 -2.20
C ARG A 56 13.02 -0.63 -3.61
N SER A 57 13.60 -1.81 -3.84
CA SER A 57 14.14 -2.16 -5.15
C SER A 57 13.05 -2.21 -6.22
N ALA A 58 11.92 -2.82 -5.92
CA ALA A 58 10.83 -2.96 -6.88
C ALA A 58 10.22 -1.62 -7.27
N LEU A 59 10.02 -0.73 -6.28
CA LEU A 59 9.40 0.58 -6.51
C LEU A 59 10.32 1.57 -7.23
N GLU A 60 11.62 1.32 -7.22
CA GLU A 60 12.59 2.15 -7.94
C GLU A 60 12.69 1.79 -9.42
N ILE A 61 12.13 0.66 -9.85
CA ILE A 61 12.14 0.25 -11.25
C ILE A 61 11.16 1.12 -12.05
N GLU A 62 11.65 1.73 -13.12
CA GLU A 62 10.83 2.56 -14.00
C GLU A 62 10.57 1.82 -15.32
N GLY A 63 9.48 2.16 -16.00
CA GLY A 63 9.12 1.59 -17.29
C GLY A 63 7.61 1.38 -17.45
N GLN A 64 7.19 0.98 -18.65
CA GLN A 64 5.78 0.85 -19.02
C GLN A 64 5.01 -0.16 -18.17
N ASN A 65 5.68 -1.24 -17.75
CA ASN A 65 5.06 -2.26 -16.90
C ASN A 65 5.66 -2.21 -15.52
N SER A 66 5.86 -0.99 -14.99
CA SER A 66 6.51 -0.81 -13.72
C SER A 66 5.71 -1.47 -12.59
N PHE A 67 6.43 -1.99 -11.62
CA PHE A 67 5.81 -2.51 -10.40
C PHE A 67 4.96 -1.43 -9.72
N ARG A 68 5.39 -0.17 -9.80
CA ARG A 68 4.67 0.96 -9.19
C ARG A 68 3.23 1.06 -9.69
N ASP A 69 3.00 0.89 -10.98
CA ASP A 69 1.65 0.93 -11.56
C ASP A 69 0.80 -0.23 -11.04
N HIS A 70 1.36 -1.42 -11.03
CA HIS A 70 0.68 -2.61 -10.50
C HIS A 70 0.37 -2.47 -9.01
N PHE A 71 1.34 -1.97 -8.25
CA PHE A 71 1.21 -1.70 -6.83
C PHE A 71 0.02 -0.75 -6.58
N THR A 72 -0.05 0.32 -7.36
CA THR A 72 -1.15 1.29 -7.26
C THR A 72 -2.49 0.63 -7.54
N GLU A 73 -2.59 -0.17 -8.60
CA GLU A 73 -3.83 -0.87 -8.95
C GLU A 73 -4.32 -1.79 -7.84
N VAL A 74 -3.42 -2.51 -7.20
CA VAL A 74 -3.79 -3.46 -6.14
C VAL A 74 -4.16 -2.74 -4.84
N ILE A 75 -3.41 -1.71 -4.49
CA ILE A 75 -3.60 -1.00 -3.20
C ILE A 75 -4.82 -0.08 -3.22
N THR A 76 -5.14 0.53 -4.36
CA THR A 76 -6.21 1.52 -4.44
C THR A 76 -7.57 1.02 -3.91
N PRO A 77 -8.06 -0.18 -4.28
CA PRO A 77 -9.34 -0.65 -3.72
C PRO A 77 -9.33 -0.80 -2.20
N LEU A 78 -8.18 -1.19 -1.62
CA LEU A 78 -8.03 -1.29 -0.17
C LEU A 78 -8.12 0.08 0.48
N MET A 79 -7.48 1.07 -0.14
CA MET A 79 -7.52 2.45 0.37
C MET A 79 -8.93 3.03 0.25
N TYR A 80 -9.66 2.68 -0.78
CA TYR A 80 -11.05 3.10 -0.91
C TYR A 80 -11.89 2.54 0.23
N SER A 81 -11.68 1.28 0.62
CA SER A 81 -12.39 0.68 1.75
C SER A 81 -12.09 1.42 3.06
N VAL A 82 -10.83 1.75 3.29
CA VAL A 82 -10.40 2.52 4.47
C VAL A 82 -11.04 3.90 4.46
N ALA A 83 -10.97 4.60 3.33
CA ALA A 83 -11.46 5.96 3.21
C ALA A 83 -12.98 6.05 3.40
N ARG A 84 -13.73 5.06 2.89
CA ARG A 84 -15.18 5.03 3.08
C ARG A 84 -15.59 4.97 4.54
N GLU A 85 -14.87 4.21 5.35
CA GLU A 85 -15.14 4.17 6.78
C GLU A 85 -14.92 5.53 7.44
N LEU A 86 -13.90 6.27 6.95
CA LEU A 86 -13.52 7.55 7.55
C LEU A 86 -14.39 8.70 7.08
N PHE A 87 -14.82 8.67 5.83
CA PHE A 87 -15.47 9.82 5.18
C PHE A 87 -16.91 9.54 4.77
N SER A 88 -17.51 8.45 5.23
CA SER A 88 -18.92 8.18 5.00
C SER A 88 -19.77 9.33 5.51
N ASP A 89 -20.88 9.56 4.86
CA ASP A 89 -21.84 10.61 5.19
C ASP A 89 -21.34 12.04 4.97
N ARG A 90 -20.19 12.20 4.28
CA ARG A 90 -19.74 13.53 3.87
C ARG A 90 -20.23 13.84 2.47
N GLU A 91 -20.53 15.11 2.22
CA GLU A 91 -21.00 15.57 0.92
C GLU A 91 -20.00 15.26 -0.20
N ASP A 92 -18.69 15.36 0.09
CA ASP A 92 -17.62 15.13 -0.87
C ASP A 92 -16.92 13.78 -0.68
N GLU A 93 -17.67 12.76 -0.28
CA GLU A 93 -17.10 11.44 0.03
C GLU A 93 -16.20 10.90 -1.08
N GLU A 94 -16.64 10.99 -2.33
CA GLU A 94 -15.87 10.49 -3.47
C GLU A 94 -14.54 11.22 -3.60
N PHE A 95 -14.54 12.55 -3.51
CA PHE A 95 -13.32 13.34 -3.60
C PHE A 95 -12.36 12.99 -2.48
N PHE A 96 -12.84 12.93 -1.24
CA PHE A 96 -12.01 12.61 -0.08
C PHE A 96 -11.41 11.20 -0.20
N THR A 97 -12.19 10.25 -0.72
CA THR A 97 -11.74 8.88 -0.92
C THR A 97 -10.58 8.82 -1.91
N ILE A 98 -10.71 9.49 -3.04
CA ILE A 98 -9.66 9.53 -4.06
C ILE A 98 -8.42 10.24 -3.54
N PHE A 99 -8.60 11.40 -2.93
CA PHE A 99 -7.50 12.20 -2.40
C PHE A 99 -6.72 11.43 -1.33
N PHE A 100 -7.44 10.82 -0.40
CA PHE A 100 -6.83 10.05 0.68
C PHE A 100 -6.06 8.85 0.13
N SER A 101 -6.63 8.14 -0.82
CA SER A 101 -5.98 6.98 -1.44
C SER A 101 -4.69 7.38 -2.15
N ASP A 102 -4.71 8.47 -2.91
CA ASP A 102 -3.54 8.98 -3.59
C ASP A 102 -2.46 9.41 -2.61
N ALA A 103 -2.85 10.10 -1.53
CA ALA A 103 -1.91 10.57 -0.51
C ALA A 103 -1.23 9.40 0.21
N ILE A 104 -1.99 8.39 0.59
CA ILE A 104 -1.44 7.22 1.28
C ILE A 104 -0.48 6.45 0.37
N LEU A 105 -0.85 6.25 -0.88
CA LEU A 105 0.01 5.55 -1.84
C LEU A 105 1.34 6.28 -2.03
N ALA A 106 1.28 7.59 -2.25
CA ALA A 106 2.48 8.40 -2.41
C ALA A 106 3.34 8.37 -1.15
N SER A 107 2.71 8.43 0.02
CA SER A 107 3.39 8.38 1.31
C SER A 107 4.11 7.05 1.53
N ILE A 108 3.46 5.93 1.22
CA ILE A 108 4.07 4.60 1.36
C ILE A 108 5.29 4.47 0.45
N VAL A 109 5.16 4.88 -0.80
CA VAL A 109 6.28 4.84 -1.74
C VAL A 109 7.45 5.66 -1.23
N ARG A 110 7.18 6.88 -0.76
CA ARG A 110 8.21 7.76 -0.20
C ARG A 110 8.87 7.15 1.03
N TRP A 111 8.07 6.60 1.93
CA TRP A 111 8.57 5.95 3.15
C TRP A 111 9.55 4.82 2.82
N LEU A 112 9.21 3.99 1.84
CA LEU A 112 10.02 2.82 1.50
C LEU A 112 11.24 3.16 0.64
N THR A 113 11.20 4.25 -0.13
CA THR A 113 12.25 4.55 -1.11
C THR A 113 13.19 5.70 -0.73
N LYS A 114 12.84 6.52 0.25
CA LYS A 114 13.66 7.69 0.62
C LYS A 114 14.37 7.48 1.95
N GLY A 115 15.71 7.50 1.90
CA GLY A 115 16.55 7.39 3.09
C GLY A 115 16.36 6.08 3.83
N THR A 116 16.51 6.13 5.14
CA THR A 116 16.25 4.98 6.02
C THR A 116 14.79 5.05 6.48
N PRO A 117 13.98 4.04 6.16
CA PRO A 117 12.57 4.07 6.58
C PRO A 117 12.43 4.10 8.09
N MET A 118 11.54 4.97 8.59
CA MET A 118 11.21 4.95 10.01
C MET A 118 10.54 3.61 10.36
N PRO A 119 10.67 3.14 11.62
CA PRO A 119 10.04 1.88 12.02
C PRO A 119 8.53 1.86 11.74
N ALA A 120 8.02 0.67 11.43
CA ALA A 120 6.60 0.50 11.08
C ALA A 120 5.66 1.03 12.16
N GLU A 121 6.00 0.81 13.41
CA GLU A 121 5.18 1.27 14.55
C GLU A 121 5.07 2.79 14.58
N GLU A 122 6.18 3.48 14.30
CA GLU A 122 6.18 4.94 14.27
C GLU A 122 5.39 5.46 13.07
N TYR A 123 5.59 4.88 11.90
CA TYR A 123 4.86 5.27 10.70
C TYR A 123 3.35 5.05 10.88
N GLU A 124 2.97 3.90 11.39
CA GLU A 124 1.59 3.57 11.68
C GLU A 124 0.95 4.55 12.66
N SER A 125 1.67 4.87 13.74
CA SER A 125 1.19 5.80 14.74
C SER A 125 0.92 7.18 14.15
N ARG A 126 1.82 7.67 13.32
CA ARG A 126 1.66 8.96 12.63
C ARG A 126 0.49 8.95 11.66
N LEU A 127 0.34 7.87 10.89
CA LEU A 127 -0.80 7.71 10.00
C LEU A 127 -2.13 7.68 10.78
N ARG A 128 -2.16 6.93 11.86
CA ARG A 128 -3.36 6.84 12.70
C ARG A 128 -3.76 8.20 13.26
N ASN A 129 -2.80 8.96 13.74
CA ASN A 129 -3.05 10.30 14.26
C ASN A 129 -3.58 11.22 13.16
N LEU A 130 -2.99 11.17 11.98
CA LEU A 130 -3.44 11.96 10.83
C LEU A 130 -4.87 11.60 10.44
N VAL A 131 -5.14 10.31 10.31
CA VAL A 131 -6.46 9.79 9.92
C VAL A 131 -7.52 10.22 10.93
N GLN A 132 -7.24 10.07 12.23
CA GLN A 132 -8.16 10.48 13.29
C GLN A 132 -8.39 11.99 13.27
N GLY A 133 -7.33 12.75 13.02
CA GLY A 133 -7.43 14.21 12.89
C GLY A 133 -8.33 14.63 11.74
N LEU A 134 -8.15 13.99 10.57
CA LEU A 134 -8.97 14.28 9.41
C LEU A 134 -10.44 13.92 9.61
N SER A 135 -10.70 12.78 10.24
CA SER A 135 -12.08 12.33 10.47
C SER A 135 -12.82 13.20 11.47
N ARG A 136 -12.09 13.91 12.35
CA ARG A 136 -12.66 14.82 13.35
C ARG A 136 -12.82 16.24 12.84
N LEU A 137 -12.17 16.59 11.72
CA LEU A 137 -12.27 17.93 11.17
C LEU A 137 -13.68 18.16 10.65
N ASP A 138 -14.34 19.11 11.27
CA ASP A 138 -15.64 19.61 10.81
C ASP A 138 -15.36 20.88 9.99
N LEU A 139 -15.17 20.67 8.69
CA LEU A 139 -14.85 21.75 7.75
C LEU A 139 -16.12 22.47 7.34
N LYS A 140 -16.58 23.33 8.21
CA LYS A 140 -17.71 24.20 7.87
C LYS A 140 -17.25 25.42 7.11
#